data_02efd16575c80e60a79543f1a40180a9
#
_entry.id   02efd16575c80e60a79543f1a40180a9
#
_cell.length_a   1.000
_cell.length_b   1.000
_cell.length_c   1.000
_cell.angle_alpha   90.00
_cell.angle_beta   90.00
_cell.angle_gamma   90.00
#
_symmetry.space_group_name_H-M   'P 1'
#
loop_
_entity.id
_entity.type
_entity.pdbx_description
1 polymer ?
#
loop_
_entity_poly.entity_id
_entity_poly.type
_entity_poly.pdbx_seq_one_letter_code
_entity_poly.pdbx_strand_id
1 'polypeptide(L)'
;VEAFIDGQQKATPSVQCRINPLGKIDIISTHDQLMGGQDDQVFLGGTFPAAAEYSVEVGIIARQIATALKSKGVLGRFGVDFLSVKEDKQWKHYAIEINLRKGGTTHPYIMLQFLTNGNYNADTGKYLLPNGDEKYYLFSDNIQDDRFKGLTSGDLMDIAICNDLHYDGTKEEGVMFHLIGALSQFGKLGVVCIASSHSRTKYFFDETIRILKTACY
;
A
#
# COMPACT_ATOMS: atom_id res chain seq x y z
N VAL A 1 -28.22 6.35 -2.57
CA VAL A 1 -28.19 6.08 -4.01
C VAL A 1 -27.00 6.83 -4.57
N GLU A 2 -26.08 6.13 -5.20
CA GLU A 2 -24.88 6.70 -5.82
C GLU A 2 -24.93 6.49 -7.33
N ALA A 3 -24.26 7.35 -8.09
CA ALA A 3 -24.14 7.17 -9.52
C ALA A 3 -23.15 6.01 -9.79
N PHE A 4 -23.53 5.12 -10.69
CA PHE A 4 -22.60 4.12 -11.20
C PHE A 4 -21.63 4.79 -12.17
N ILE A 5 -20.33 4.69 -11.87
CA ILE A 5 -19.29 5.27 -12.71
C ILE A 5 -18.68 4.15 -13.53
N ASP A 6 -18.77 4.25 -14.84
CA ASP A 6 -18.21 3.30 -15.78
C ASP A 6 -17.10 3.94 -16.63
N GLY A 7 -16.21 3.12 -17.19
CA GLY A 7 -15.10 3.55 -18.03
C GLY A 7 -14.28 2.39 -18.54
N GLN A 8 -13.55 2.61 -19.63
CA GLN A 8 -12.73 1.58 -20.29
C GLN A 8 -11.58 1.07 -19.41
N GLN A 9 -11.00 1.96 -18.60
CA GLN A 9 -9.95 1.64 -17.66
C GLN A 9 -10.28 2.29 -16.32
N LYS A 10 -10.22 1.50 -15.25
CA LYS A 10 -10.51 1.94 -13.88
C LYS A 10 -9.30 1.72 -12.97
N ALA A 11 -9.13 2.59 -11.99
CA ALA A 11 -8.18 2.45 -10.90
C ALA A 11 -8.82 2.92 -9.59
N THR A 12 -8.33 2.40 -8.47
CA THR A 12 -8.83 2.73 -7.13
C THR A 12 -7.71 3.32 -6.28
N PRO A 13 -7.22 4.53 -6.62
CA PRO A 13 -6.15 5.13 -5.81
C PRO A 13 -6.66 5.60 -4.45
N SER A 14 -5.77 5.54 -3.46
CA SER A 14 -5.97 6.05 -2.10
C SER A 14 -4.87 7.04 -1.75
N VAL A 15 -5.21 8.15 -1.12
CA VAL A 15 -4.26 9.19 -0.68
C VAL A 15 -4.28 9.30 0.82
N GLN A 16 -3.11 9.15 1.44
CA GLN A 16 -2.96 9.38 2.87
C GLN A 16 -2.58 10.83 3.15
N CYS A 17 -3.35 11.48 4.01
CA CYS A 17 -3.20 12.88 4.40
C CYS A 17 -2.94 13.01 5.89
N ARG A 18 -2.37 14.15 6.27
CA ARG A 18 -2.24 14.57 7.66
C ARG A 18 -2.49 16.07 7.79
N ILE A 19 -3.26 16.44 8.80
CA ILE A 19 -3.36 17.82 9.29
C ILE A 19 -2.73 17.85 10.67
N ASN A 20 -1.63 18.58 10.84
CA ASN A 20 -0.98 18.67 12.13
C ASN A 20 -1.64 19.73 13.04
N PRO A 21 -1.34 19.79 14.35
CA PRO A 21 -1.93 20.78 15.27
C PRO A 21 -1.67 22.23 14.90
N LEU A 22 -0.63 22.50 14.10
CA LEU A 22 -0.31 23.85 13.58
C LEU A 22 -1.08 24.17 12.28
N GLY A 23 -1.95 23.24 11.83
CA GLY A 23 -2.75 23.39 10.63
C GLY A 23 -1.97 23.19 9.32
N LYS A 24 -0.76 22.63 9.35
CA LYS A 24 -0.05 22.23 8.13
C LYS A 24 -0.70 20.96 7.57
N ILE A 25 -0.91 20.94 6.25
CA ILE A 25 -1.44 19.80 5.51
C ILE A 25 -0.28 19.13 4.78
N ASP A 26 -0.09 17.84 5.06
CA ASP A 26 0.88 16.99 4.38
C ASP A 26 0.14 15.89 3.60
N ILE A 27 0.47 15.73 2.32
CA ILE A 27 0.15 14.51 1.56
C ILE A 27 1.28 13.53 1.85
N ILE A 28 0.94 12.42 2.51
CA ILE A 28 1.92 11.48 3.06
C ILE A 28 2.31 10.44 2.02
N SER A 29 1.33 9.92 1.28
CA SER A 29 1.53 8.84 0.32
C SER A 29 0.31 8.68 -0.58
N THR A 30 0.54 8.12 -1.76
CA THR A 30 -0.51 7.66 -2.67
C THR A 30 -0.34 6.17 -2.93
N HIS A 31 -1.43 5.45 -3.09
CA HIS A 31 -1.42 3.99 -3.30
C HIS A 31 -2.42 3.61 -4.38
N ASP A 32 -2.17 2.52 -5.08
CA ASP A 32 -3.20 1.82 -5.84
C ASP A 32 -3.68 0.64 -5.01
N GLN A 33 -4.98 0.60 -4.75
CA GLN A 33 -5.59 -0.49 -4.00
C GLN A 33 -5.73 -1.72 -4.89
N LEU A 34 -5.40 -2.88 -4.32
CA LEU A 34 -5.67 -4.18 -4.92
C LEU A 34 -6.99 -4.66 -4.37
N MET A 35 -7.98 -4.66 -5.22
CA MET A 35 -9.34 -5.10 -4.90
C MET A 35 -9.55 -6.52 -5.43
N GLY A 36 -10.43 -7.26 -4.81
CA GLY A 36 -10.79 -8.62 -5.21
C GLY A 36 -12.11 -9.06 -4.57
N GLY A 37 -12.34 -10.40 -4.54
CA GLY A 37 -13.64 -10.95 -4.16
C GLY A 37 -14.58 -11.05 -5.37
N GLN A 38 -15.83 -11.45 -5.12
CA GLN A 38 -16.80 -11.73 -6.19
C GLN A 38 -17.16 -10.49 -7.02
N ASP A 39 -17.09 -9.28 -6.43
CA ASP A 39 -17.47 -8.02 -7.08
C ASP A 39 -16.34 -6.98 -7.03
N ASP A 40 -15.07 -7.41 -6.86
CA ASP A 40 -13.91 -6.53 -6.68
C ASP A 40 -14.09 -5.45 -5.59
N GLN A 41 -14.80 -5.80 -4.50
CA GLN A 41 -15.09 -4.88 -3.39
C GLN A 41 -14.26 -5.18 -2.14
N VAL A 42 -13.53 -6.30 -2.12
CA VAL A 42 -12.71 -6.69 -0.98
C VAL A 42 -11.31 -6.11 -1.14
N PHE A 43 -10.89 -5.30 -0.20
CA PHE A 43 -9.52 -4.80 -0.13
C PHE A 43 -8.56 -5.96 0.18
N LEU A 44 -7.62 -6.21 -0.70
CA LEU A 44 -6.62 -7.28 -0.59
C LEU A 44 -5.22 -6.76 -0.25
N GLY A 45 -4.98 -5.48 -0.45
CA GLY A 45 -3.68 -4.85 -0.29
C GLY A 45 -3.50 -3.65 -1.21
N GLY A 46 -2.27 -3.33 -1.56
CA GLY A 46 -2.01 -2.23 -2.47
C GLY A 46 -0.56 -2.13 -2.92
N THR A 47 -0.32 -1.26 -3.88
CA THR A 47 1.00 -0.87 -4.35
C THR A 47 1.30 0.58 -4.02
N PHE A 48 2.58 0.89 -3.85
CA PHE A 48 3.08 2.22 -3.54
C PHE A 48 4.32 2.54 -4.37
N PRO A 49 4.45 3.80 -4.85
CA PRO A 49 3.41 4.82 -4.96
C PRO A 49 2.29 4.40 -5.92
N ALA A 50 1.19 5.15 -5.97
CA ALA A 50 0.20 5.02 -7.02
C ALA A 50 0.82 5.32 -8.40
N ALA A 51 0.16 4.86 -9.47
CA ALA A 51 0.66 5.04 -10.83
C ALA A 51 0.96 6.51 -11.15
N ALA A 52 2.12 6.76 -11.77
CA ALA A 52 2.62 8.09 -12.07
C ALA A 52 1.68 8.92 -12.96
N GLU A 53 0.80 8.23 -13.72
CA GLU A 53 -0.17 8.87 -14.61
C GLU A 53 -1.16 9.77 -13.87
N TYR A 54 -1.43 9.51 -12.58
CA TYR A 54 -2.44 10.24 -11.81
C TYR A 54 -2.08 10.49 -10.33
N SER A 55 -0.97 9.96 -9.83
CA SER A 55 -0.59 10.09 -8.42
C SER A 55 -0.52 11.55 -7.94
N VAL A 56 -0.02 12.44 -8.79
CA VAL A 56 0.07 13.87 -8.49
C VAL A 56 -1.33 14.51 -8.50
N GLU A 57 -2.18 14.18 -9.47
CA GLU A 57 -3.53 14.75 -9.60
C GLU A 57 -4.41 14.38 -8.40
N VAL A 58 -4.45 13.10 -8.01
CA VAL A 58 -5.21 12.68 -6.82
C VAL A 58 -4.67 13.30 -5.55
N GLY A 59 -3.35 13.53 -5.46
CA GLY A 59 -2.71 14.26 -4.37
C GLY A 59 -3.17 15.71 -4.25
N ILE A 60 -3.32 16.40 -5.39
CA ILE A 60 -3.85 17.78 -5.45
C ILE A 60 -5.31 17.82 -4.97
N ILE A 61 -6.15 16.90 -5.46
CA ILE A 61 -7.56 16.82 -5.04
C ILE A 61 -7.67 16.50 -3.55
N ALA A 62 -6.87 15.55 -3.05
CA ALA A 62 -6.85 15.21 -1.63
C ALA A 62 -6.40 16.39 -0.76
N ARG A 63 -5.49 17.25 -1.23
CA ARG A 63 -5.08 18.47 -0.55
C ARG A 63 -6.24 19.50 -0.46
N GLN A 64 -7.07 19.61 -1.50
CA GLN A 64 -8.28 20.47 -1.47
C GLN A 64 -9.28 19.96 -0.44
N ILE A 65 -9.52 18.65 -0.41
CA ILE A 65 -10.38 17.99 0.60
C ILE A 65 -9.82 18.21 2.01
N ALA A 66 -8.51 18.03 2.20
CA ALA A 66 -7.84 18.28 3.47
C ALA A 66 -8.00 19.73 3.93
N THR A 67 -7.98 20.71 3.00
CA THR A 67 -8.20 22.13 3.31
C THR A 67 -9.62 22.37 3.82
N ALA A 68 -10.61 21.75 3.20
CA ALA A 68 -11.99 21.82 3.65
C ALA A 68 -12.19 21.13 5.01
N LEU A 69 -11.54 19.99 5.27
CA LEU A 69 -11.58 19.30 6.54
C LEU A 69 -10.90 20.10 7.66
N LYS A 70 -9.76 20.73 7.36
CA LYS A 70 -9.07 21.63 8.29
C LYS A 70 -9.98 22.76 8.75
N SER A 71 -10.76 23.39 7.86
CA SER A 71 -11.68 24.46 8.23
C SER A 71 -12.81 24.00 9.17
N LYS A 72 -13.05 22.68 9.23
CA LYS A 72 -13.99 22.02 10.14
C LYS A 72 -13.33 21.50 11.43
N GLY A 73 -12.04 21.81 11.67
CA GLY A 73 -11.31 21.42 12.88
C GLY A 73 -10.78 19.99 12.88
N VAL A 74 -10.76 19.29 11.73
CA VAL A 74 -10.19 17.94 11.64
C VAL A 74 -8.68 18.00 11.84
N LEU A 75 -8.15 17.11 12.68
CA LEU A 75 -6.72 16.95 12.95
C LEU A 75 -6.33 15.46 12.84
N GLY A 76 -5.06 15.22 12.54
CA GLY A 76 -4.48 13.88 12.50
C GLY A 76 -4.34 13.32 11.09
N ARG A 77 -4.14 11.99 11.01
CA ARG A 77 -4.04 11.25 9.76
C ARG A 77 -5.40 10.76 9.31
N PHE A 78 -5.64 10.81 8.01
CA PHE A 78 -6.84 10.27 7.37
C PHE A 78 -6.52 9.84 5.94
N GLY A 79 -7.39 9.02 5.37
CA GLY A 79 -7.33 8.58 3.97
C GLY A 79 -8.45 9.19 3.14
N VAL A 80 -8.19 9.39 1.86
CA VAL A 80 -9.20 9.69 0.84
C VAL A 80 -9.09 8.63 -0.25
N ASP A 81 -10.16 7.90 -0.47
CA ASP A 81 -10.23 6.86 -1.46
C ASP A 81 -10.94 7.38 -2.72
N PHE A 82 -10.41 7.00 -3.88
CA PHE A 82 -10.89 7.47 -5.16
C PHE A 82 -11.31 6.30 -6.05
N LEU A 83 -12.26 6.56 -6.92
CA LEU A 83 -12.46 5.84 -8.17
C LEU A 83 -11.96 6.73 -9.29
N SER A 84 -11.00 6.24 -10.05
CA SER A 84 -10.43 6.95 -11.20
C SER A 84 -10.78 6.20 -12.48
N VAL A 85 -11.30 6.89 -13.48
CA VAL A 85 -11.63 6.32 -14.78
C VAL A 85 -10.92 7.07 -15.88
N LYS A 86 -10.44 6.34 -16.88
CA LYS A 86 -9.79 6.93 -18.06
C LYS A 86 -10.79 7.09 -19.17
N GLU A 87 -11.01 8.35 -19.59
CA GLU A 87 -11.87 8.73 -20.71
C GLU A 87 -11.04 9.58 -21.67
N ASP A 88 -11.07 9.28 -22.94
CA ASP A 88 -10.38 10.07 -24.00
C ASP A 88 -8.90 10.39 -23.66
N LYS A 89 -8.18 9.42 -23.10
CA LYS A 89 -6.77 9.54 -22.63
C LYS A 89 -6.54 10.41 -21.40
N GLN A 90 -7.60 10.94 -20.78
CA GLN A 90 -7.52 11.71 -19.54
C GLN A 90 -8.12 10.92 -18.38
N TRP A 91 -7.52 11.06 -17.20
CA TRP A 91 -8.07 10.50 -16.00
C TRP A 91 -9.08 11.45 -15.37
N LYS A 92 -10.24 10.91 -14.98
CA LYS A 92 -11.22 11.60 -14.13
C LYS A 92 -11.24 10.93 -12.77
N HIS A 93 -11.16 11.72 -11.71
CA HIS A 93 -11.05 11.25 -10.34
C HIS A 93 -12.30 11.61 -9.54
N TYR A 94 -12.87 10.62 -8.89
CA TYR A 94 -14.02 10.76 -8.02
C TYR A 94 -13.58 10.35 -6.61
N ALA A 95 -13.59 11.30 -5.66
CA ALA A 95 -13.39 10.99 -4.26
C ALA A 95 -14.64 10.30 -3.72
N ILE A 96 -14.54 9.04 -3.34
CA ILE A 96 -15.70 8.20 -2.97
C ILE A 96 -15.80 8.01 -1.46
N GLU A 97 -14.69 8.05 -0.74
CA GLU A 97 -14.68 7.85 0.72
C GLU A 97 -13.63 8.69 1.40
N ILE A 98 -13.97 9.20 2.60
CA ILE A 98 -13.05 9.87 3.51
C ILE A 98 -12.98 9.07 4.81
N ASN A 99 -11.83 8.46 5.08
CA ASN A 99 -11.55 7.66 6.24
C ASN A 99 -10.82 8.50 7.30
N LEU A 100 -11.53 9.13 8.25
CA LEU A 100 -10.95 10.01 9.29
C LEU A 100 -10.19 9.20 10.37
N ARG A 101 -9.37 8.27 9.95
CA ARG A 101 -8.56 7.38 10.77
C ARG A 101 -7.33 6.90 10.01
N LYS A 102 -6.40 6.24 10.68
CA LYS A 102 -5.35 5.46 10.03
C LYS A 102 -5.99 4.26 9.29
N GLY A 103 -5.57 4.03 8.06
CA GLY A 103 -6.03 2.92 7.21
C GLY A 103 -4.99 1.81 7.07
N GLY A 104 -5.32 0.79 6.27
CA GLY A 104 -4.44 -0.35 5.96
C GLY A 104 -3.12 0.04 5.31
N THR A 105 -3.08 1.14 4.57
CA THR A 105 -1.87 1.68 3.93
C THR A 105 -0.90 2.38 4.90
N THR A 106 -1.31 2.62 6.15
CA THR A 106 -0.49 3.39 7.11
C THR A 106 0.74 2.61 7.58
N HIS A 107 0.57 1.33 7.96
CA HIS A 107 1.69 0.55 8.51
C HIS A 107 2.74 0.19 7.45
N PRO A 108 2.40 -0.23 6.20
CA PRO A 108 3.43 -0.52 5.21
C PRO A 108 4.24 0.73 4.84
N TYR A 109 3.61 1.89 4.78
CA TYR A 109 4.32 3.15 4.55
C TYR A 109 5.29 3.49 5.69
N ILE A 110 4.86 3.32 6.95
CA ILE A 110 5.73 3.54 8.11
C ILE A 110 6.89 2.53 8.12
N MET A 111 6.65 1.27 7.77
CA MET A 111 7.71 0.26 7.64
C MET A 111 8.75 0.68 6.61
N LEU A 112 8.31 1.10 5.41
CA LEU A 112 9.22 1.59 4.39
C LEU A 112 10.06 2.77 4.90
N GLN A 113 9.44 3.77 5.54
CA GLN A 113 10.16 4.92 6.08
C GLN A 113 11.20 4.51 7.13
N PHE A 114 10.85 3.58 8.01
CA PHE A 114 11.75 3.09 9.06
C PHE A 114 12.96 2.36 8.51
N LEU A 115 12.75 1.57 7.46
CA LEU A 115 13.79 0.73 6.87
C LEU A 115 14.73 1.51 5.94
N THR A 116 14.25 2.58 5.32
CA THR A 116 14.97 3.24 4.22
C THR A 116 15.27 4.72 4.47
N ASN A 117 14.68 5.32 5.51
CA ASN A 117 14.79 6.76 5.82
C ASN A 117 14.44 7.69 4.63
N GLY A 118 13.62 7.21 3.70
CA GLY A 118 13.20 7.97 2.53
C GLY A 118 11.95 8.82 2.78
N ASN A 119 11.60 9.63 1.77
CA ASN A 119 10.46 10.53 1.83
C ASN A 119 9.64 10.51 0.54
N TYR A 120 8.32 10.57 0.67
CA TYR A 120 7.42 10.76 -0.46
C TYR A 120 7.32 12.24 -0.84
N ASN A 121 7.51 12.51 -2.12
CA ASN A 121 7.34 13.84 -2.70
C ASN A 121 6.00 13.90 -3.45
N ALA A 122 5.04 14.63 -2.90
CA ALA A 122 3.69 14.73 -3.47
C ALA A 122 3.64 15.49 -4.80
N ASP A 123 4.65 16.34 -5.09
CA ASP A 123 4.69 17.12 -6.33
C ASP A 123 5.22 16.29 -7.51
N THR A 124 5.93 15.19 -7.23
CA THR A 124 6.46 14.27 -8.26
C THR A 124 5.83 12.89 -8.23
N GLY A 125 5.09 12.57 -7.17
CA GLY A 125 4.51 11.25 -6.96
C GLY A 125 5.53 10.15 -6.63
N LYS A 126 6.77 10.51 -6.26
CA LYS A 126 7.88 9.59 -6.05
C LYS A 126 8.28 9.48 -4.58
N TYR A 127 8.74 8.31 -4.18
CA TYR A 127 9.41 8.10 -2.91
C TYR A 127 10.90 7.97 -3.13
N LEU A 128 11.67 8.86 -2.50
CA LEU A 128 13.11 8.95 -2.71
C LEU A 128 13.87 8.68 -1.41
N LEU A 129 14.92 7.90 -1.52
CA LEU A 129 15.92 7.68 -0.50
C LEU A 129 16.86 8.90 -0.38
N PRO A 130 17.66 9.00 0.69
CA PRO A 130 18.65 10.06 0.83
C PRO A 130 19.70 10.11 -0.30
N ASN A 131 19.99 8.96 -0.93
CA ASN A 131 20.90 8.85 -2.09
C ASN A 131 20.24 9.19 -3.44
N GLY A 132 18.91 9.43 -3.46
CA GLY A 132 18.13 9.75 -4.64
C GLY A 132 17.48 8.54 -5.33
N ASP A 133 17.71 7.32 -4.86
CA ASP A 133 17.09 6.12 -5.41
C ASP A 133 15.60 6.07 -5.10
N GLU A 134 14.82 5.51 -6.02
CA GLU A 134 13.39 5.29 -5.84
C GLU A 134 13.12 3.96 -5.14
N LYS A 135 12.13 3.94 -4.24
CA LYS A 135 11.61 2.69 -3.64
C LYS A 135 10.11 2.57 -3.82
N TYR A 136 9.71 1.32 -3.89
CA TYR A 136 8.36 0.87 -4.13
C TYR A 136 8.01 -0.21 -3.14
N TYR A 137 6.72 -0.42 -2.89
CA TYR A 137 6.28 -1.65 -2.24
C TYR A 137 4.95 -2.17 -2.81
N LEU A 138 4.77 -3.46 -2.65
CA LEU A 138 3.50 -4.16 -2.74
C LEU A 138 3.21 -4.77 -1.37
N PHE A 139 1.99 -4.60 -0.87
CA PHE A 139 1.59 -5.19 0.40
C PHE A 139 0.25 -5.89 0.30
N SER A 140 0.07 -6.89 1.15
CA SER A 140 -1.22 -7.52 1.39
C SER A 140 -1.32 -7.92 2.86
N ASP A 141 -2.47 -7.72 3.47
CA ASP A 141 -2.83 -8.19 4.81
C ASP A 141 -3.85 -9.35 4.76
N ASN A 142 -4.06 -9.90 3.56
CA ASN A 142 -5.07 -10.92 3.31
C ASN A 142 -4.53 -12.18 2.61
N ILE A 143 -3.28 -12.55 2.90
CA ILE A 143 -2.75 -13.84 2.44
C ILE A 143 -3.25 -14.92 3.40
N GLN A 144 -3.98 -15.89 2.86
CA GLN A 144 -4.54 -16.99 3.65
C GLN A 144 -4.49 -18.30 2.88
N ASP A 145 -4.01 -19.36 3.55
CA ASP A 145 -4.02 -20.73 3.02
C ASP A 145 -4.07 -21.69 4.22
N ASP A 146 -4.90 -22.72 4.13
CA ASP A 146 -5.02 -23.72 5.21
C ASP A 146 -3.72 -24.49 5.46
N ARG A 147 -2.85 -24.60 4.46
CA ARG A 147 -1.52 -25.21 4.56
C ARG A 147 -0.58 -24.46 5.50
N PHE A 148 -0.83 -23.18 5.72
CA PHE A 148 0.00 -22.35 6.62
C PHE A 148 -0.36 -22.54 8.10
N LYS A 149 -1.48 -23.22 8.40
CA LYS A 149 -1.86 -23.52 9.78
C LYS A 149 -0.81 -24.43 10.44
N GLY A 150 -0.46 -24.09 11.66
CA GLY A 150 0.57 -24.78 12.41
C GLY A 150 1.97 -24.19 12.25
N LEU A 151 2.24 -23.40 11.20
CA LEU A 151 3.51 -22.67 11.10
C LEU A 151 3.68 -21.70 12.27
N THR A 152 4.85 -21.75 12.88
CA THR A 152 5.26 -20.78 13.89
C THR A 152 5.93 -19.56 13.24
N SER A 153 6.14 -18.51 14.00
CA SER A 153 6.94 -17.36 13.54
C SER A 153 8.39 -17.74 13.22
N GLY A 154 8.94 -18.72 13.96
CA GLY A 154 10.27 -19.27 13.69
C GLY A 154 10.34 -19.95 12.33
N ASP A 155 9.40 -20.85 12.04
CA ASP A 155 9.34 -21.53 10.73
C ASP A 155 9.23 -20.53 9.59
N LEU A 156 8.41 -19.48 9.76
CA LEU A 156 8.27 -18.43 8.74
C LEU A 156 9.59 -17.70 8.49
N MET A 157 10.33 -17.39 9.55
CA MET A 157 11.63 -16.72 9.44
C MET A 157 12.67 -17.62 8.78
N ASP A 158 12.73 -18.90 9.16
CA ASP A 158 13.63 -19.88 8.55
C ASP A 158 13.35 -20.04 7.06
N ILE A 159 12.08 -20.17 6.68
CA ILE A 159 11.67 -20.22 5.28
C ILE A 159 12.13 -18.96 4.53
N ALA A 160 11.94 -17.79 5.10
CA ALA A 160 12.32 -16.54 4.47
C ALA A 160 13.84 -16.41 4.29
N ILE A 161 14.62 -16.79 5.30
CA ILE A 161 16.08 -16.70 5.27
C ILE A 161 16.66 -17.73 4.29
N CYS A 162 16.19 -18.98 4.34
CA CYS A 162 16.69 -20.05 3.46
C CYS A 162 16.38 -19.82 1.97
N ASN A 163 15.45 -18.95 1.66
CA ASN A 163 15.05 -18.62 0.29
C ASN A 163 15.37 -17.19 -0.13
N ASP A 164 16.24 -16.48 0.61
CA ASP A 164 16.66 -15.10 0.32
C ASP A 164 15.48 -14.12 0.13
N LEU A 165 14.37 -14.35 0.84
CA LEU A 165 13.19 -13.47 0.78
C LEU A 165 13.25 -12.34 1.80
N HIS A 166 13.95 -12.53 2.93
CA HIS A 166 13.99 -11.55 4.02
C HIS A 166 14.54 -10.20 3.55
N TYR A 167 14.12 -9.13 4.22
CA TYR A 167 14.60 -7.79 3.90
C TYR A 167 16.11 -7.68 4.16
N ASP A 168 16.86 -7.39 3.10
CA ASP A 168 18.31 -7.12 3.14
C ASP A 168 18.53 -5.61 3.24
N GLY A 169 19.01 -5.15 4.40
CA GLY A 169 19.28 -3.74 4.65
C GLY A 169 20.40 -3.13 3.79
N THR A 170 21.25 -3.97 3.17
CA THR A 170 22.33 -3.49 2.27
C THR A 170 21.75 -3.17 0.87
N LYS A 171 20.82 -3.99 0.40
CA LYS A 171 20.12 -3.80 -0.88
C LYS A 171 18.87 -2.95 -0.73
N GLU A 172 18.40 -2.80 0.52
CA GLU A 172 17.12 -2.18 0.85
C GLU A 172 15.96 -2.79 0.07
N GLU A 173 15.98 -4.12 -0.10
CA GLU A 173 14.96 -4.92 -0.77
C GLU A 173 14.63 -6.17 0.03
N GLY A 174 13.44 -6.69 -0.16
CA GLY A 174 13.00 -7.96 0.42
C GLY A 174 11.61 -7.88 1.02
N VAL A 175 11.26 -8.89 1.79
CA VAL A 175 9.94 -9.11 2.34
C VAL A 175 9.95 -8.90 3.85
N MET A 176 8.96 -8.16 4.32
CA MET A 176 8.63 -8.02 5.74
C MET A 176 7.28 -8.67 6.00
N PHE A 177 7.18 -9.43 7.07
CA PHE A 177 5.94 -10.09 7.48
C PHE A 177 5.25 -9.32 8.60
N HIS A 178 3.93 -9.34 8.58
CA HIS A 178 3.09 -8.81 9.66
C HIS A 178 1.85 -9.68 9.86
N LEU A 179 1.02 -9.39 10.86
CA LEU A 179 -0.12 -10.24 11.26
C LEU A 179 0.29 -11.69 11.61
N ILE A 180 1.54 -11.90 12.03
CA ILE A 180 2.13 -13.23 12.29
C ILE A 180 1.34 -13.98 13.38
N GLY A 181 0.71 -13.26 14.32
CA GLY A 181 -0.13 -13.87 15.34
C GLY A 181 -1.35 -14.63 14.81
N ALA A 182 -1.76 -14.39 13.56
CA ALA A 182 -2.86 -15.11 12.92
C ALA A 182 -2.40 -16.33 12.11
N LEU A 183 -1.07 -16.51 11.94
CA LEU A 183 -0.51 -17.53 11.06
C LEU A 183 -0.84 -18.95 11.52
N SER A 184 -0.43 -19.31 12.74
CA SER A 184 -0.54 -20.68 13.25
C SER A 184 -2.01 -21.16 13.36
N GLN A 185 -2.89 -20.27 13.81
CA GLN A 185 -4.29 -20.64 14.04
C GLN A 185 -5.15 -20.57 12.79
N PHE A 186 -4.97 -19.53 11.98
CA PHE A 186 -5.87 -19.23 10.86
C PHE A 186 -5.21 -19.40 9.49
N GLY A 187 -3.91 -19.71 9.44
CA GLY A 187 -3.15 -19.76 8.18
C GLY A 187 -3.09 -18.41 7.48
N LYS A 188 -3.20 -17.31 8.24
CA LYS A 188 -3.30 -15.95 7.71
C LYS A 188 -2.08 -15.12 8.10
N LEU A 189 -1.53 -14.39 7.14
CA LEU A 189 -0.43 -13.45 7.37
C LEU A 189 -0.54 -12.24 6.42
N GLY A 190 0.23 -11.22 6.73
CA GLY A 190 0.45 -10.08 5.85
C GLY A 190 1.89 -9.97 5.43
N VAL A 191 2.12 -9.35 4.28
CA VAL A 191 3.45 -9.09 3.74
C VAL A 191 3.57 -7.66 3.23
N VAL A 192 4.80 -7.12 3.29
CA VAL A 192 5.22 -5.91 2.61
C VAL A 192 6.49 -6.25 1.82
N CYS A 193 6.38 -6.23 0.50
CA CYS A 193 7.48 -6.51 -0.42
C CYS A 193 8.08 -5.19 -0.90
N ILE A 194 9.30 -4.85 -0.48
CA ILE A 194 10.00 -3.60 -0.78
C ILE A 194 11.04 -3.84 -1.85
N ALA A 195 11.10 -2.99 -2.87
CA ALA A 195 12.11 -3.08 -3.93
C ALA A 195 12.28 -1.77 -4.71
N SER A 196 13.18 -1.80 -5.72
CA SER A 196 13.53 -0.68 -6.60
C SER A 196 12.53 -0.44 -7.74
N SER A 197 11.50 -1.29 -7.90
CA SER A 197 10.45 -1.14 -8.92
C SER A 197 9.19 -1.94 -8.58
N HIS A 198 8.03 -1.57 -9.15
CA HIS A 198 6.80 -2.34 -9.01
C HIS A 198 6.92 -3.78 -9.52
N SER A 199 7.64 -4.01 -10.62
CA SER A 199 7.86 -5.37 -11.14
C SER A 199 8.67 -6.22 -10.16
N ARG A 200 9.65 -5.64 -9.49
CA ARG A 200 10.48 -6.33 -8.51
C ARG A 200 9.71 -6.59 -7.21
N THR A 201 8.84 -5.67 -6.76
CA THR A 201 7.96 -5.92 -5.59
C THR A 201 6.98 -7.06 -5.86
N LYS A 202 6.44 -7.10 -7.10
CA LYS A 202 5.57 -8.20 -7.52
C LYS A 202 6.31 -9.53 -7.56
N TYR A 203 7.54 -9.56 -8.04
CA TYR A 203 8.37 -10.77 -8.01
C TYR A 203 8.53 -11.29 -6.58
N PHE A 204 8.88 -10.45 -5.61
CA PHE A 204 8.99 -10.85 -4.21
C PHE A 204 7.67 -11.38 -3.65
N PHE A 205 6.56 -10.75 -4.01
CA PHE A 205 5.23 -11.18 -3.57
C PHE A 205 4.88 -12.57 -4.12
N ASP A 206 4.98 -12.75 -5.44
CA ASP A 206 4.64 -14.02 -6.11
C ASP A 206 5.55 -15.16 -5.61
N GLU A 207 6.84 -14.87 -5.44
CA GLU A 207 7.82 -15.84 -4.96
C GLU A 207 7.57 -16.22 -3.50
N THR A 208 7.21 -15.26 -2.64
CA THR A 208 6.82 -15.53 -1.26
C THR A 208 5.64 -16.49 -1.20
N ILE A 209 4.59 -16.24 -1.97
CA ILE A 209 3.42 -17.13 -2.01
C ILE A 209 3.80 -18.52 -2.52
N ARG A 210 4.60 -18.61 -3.57
CA ARG A 210 5.05 -19.88 -4.15
C ARG A 210 5.85 -20.70 -3.12
N ILE A 211 6.81 -20.08 -2.46
CA ILE A 211 7.68 -20.75 -1.49
C ILE A 211 6.88 -21.20 -0.26
N LEU A 212 6.06 -20.35 0.32
CA LEU A 212 5.23 -20.72 1.46
C LEU A 212 4.32 -21.91 1.13
N LYS A 213 3.71 -21.91 -0.05
CA LYS A 213 2.88 -23.05 -0.50
C LYS A 213 3.67 -24.34 -0.71
N THR A 214 4.95 -24.25 -1.05
CA THR A 214 5.80 -25.40 -1.29
C THR A 214 6.42 -25.95 0.00
N ALA A 215 6.74 -25.09 0.95
CA ALA A 215 7.36 -25.47 2.23
C ALA A 215 6.37 -26.12 3.21
N CYS A 216 5.07 -26.05 2.95
CA CYS A 216 4.00 -26.54 3.83
C CYS A 216 3.41 -27.86 3.36
N TYR A 217 4.23 -28.80 2.87
CA TYR A 217 3.82 -30.18 2.54
C TYR A 217 4.17 -31.13 3.68
#